data_30f95b74392ef31aff2a3ddf1f304521
#
_entry.id   30f95b74392ef31aff2a3ddf1f304521
#
_cell.length_a   1.000
_cell.length_b   1.000
_cell.length_c   1.000
_cell.angle_alpha   90.00
_cell.angle_beta   90.00
_cell.angle_gamma   90.00
#
_symmetry.space_group_name_H-M   'P 1'
#
loop_
_entity.id
_entity.type
_entity.pdbx_description
1 polymer ?
#
loop_
_entity_poly.entity_id
_entity_poly.type
_entity_poly.pdbx_seq_one_letter_code
_entity_poly.pdbx_strand_id
1 'polypeptide(L)'
;MDDIEKENLTGSLRRGAVKKNVAAIHVSGKLTLLQRKLSNVLLLNAYDTLMSQQVHQIDARTLCMMIGYNSNDMDTLKQSLRGLAETVAEWDMLDEEGRQEWGVSSLLSYAKLKGGVCEYAYSPALAQKLDDPKVFALINLNIQRRFTSGHALALYENCYRFVRTGSTGWWSLDLFRRLMGVSESSYYEVYKHLNAKIIKPAVAEVNKTSNIVVTPETRKVGRSVSEIRFKIAENPQLSILDLDDGAGLRNSDIYKRMRALGVSDRLALQWMNEHDEAYVRKQVDYVAGQGGVKNPVSYLTAALKQDFSGSTVSPRNQQQQPPLSEKGAERAKRLEILQRLVSARSPTQRDADKRLFMSKLDGAELLDFENYGWVSSLNHAAIVTFWQDIAPGAFEVAE
;
A
#
# COMPACT_ATOMS: atom_id res chain seq x y z
N MET A 1 8.63 1.76 -21.77
CA MET A 1 9.45 2.86 -21.26
C MET A 1 10.86 2.42 -21.47
N ASP A 2 11.61 3.13 -22.30
CA ASP A 2 13.00 2.77 -22.54
C ASP A 2 13.80 3.03 -21.26
N ASP A 3 14.78 2.16 -20.94
CA ASP A 3 15.55 2.24 -19.69
C ASP A 3 16.26 3.60 -19.52
N ILE A 4 16.62 4.24 -20.63
CA ILE A 4 17.25 5.58 -20.67
C ILE A 4 16.31 6.68 -20.14
N GLU A 5 14.98 6.55 -20.34
CA GLU A 5 14.02 7.55 -19.86
C GLU A 5 13.74 7.43 -18.36
N LYS A 6 13.82 6.21 -17.78
CA LYS A 6 13.67 6.00 -16.34
C LYS A 6 14.83 6.57 -15.52
N GLU A 7 16.03 6.62 -16.09
CA GLU A 7 17.22 7.15 -15.42
C GLU A 7 17.09 8.64 -15.09
N ASN A 8 16.27 9.39 -15.81
CA ASN A 8 16.06 10.81 -15.61
C ASN A 8 14.95 11.15 -14.58
N LEU A 9 14.24 10.15 -14.06
CA LEU A 9 13.22 10.38 -13.05
C LEU A 9 13.86 10.74 -11.69
N THR A 10 13.23 11.67 -10.95
CA THR A 10 13.69 12.15 -9.65
C THR A 10 12.63 11.92 -8.57
N GLY A 11 13.05 11.85 -7.31
CA GLY A 11 12.17 11.74 -6.15
C GLY A 11 11.24 10.52 -6.23
N SER A 12 10.01 10.72 -5.79
CA SER A 12 8.96 9.68 -5.74
C SER A 12 8.62 9.08 -7.12
N LEU A 13 8.87 9.83 -8.23
CA LEU A 13 8.64 9.32 -9.59
C LEU A 13 9.49 8.11 -9.96
N ARG A 14 10.60 7.87 -9.24
CA ARG A 14 11.42 6.66 -9.39
C ARG A 14 10.72 5.40 -8.91
N ARG A 15 9.70 5.54 -8.09
CA ARG A 15 8.87 4.42 -7.64
C ARG A 15 7.96 4.02 -8.80
N GLY A 16 7.94 2.77 -9.15
CA GLY A 16 7.06 2.24 -10.20
C GLY A 16 5.59 2.15 -9.79
N ALA A 17 5.27 2.46 -8.53
CA ALA A 17 3.93 2.31 -7.99
C ALA A 17 3.57 3.43 -7.00
N VAL A 18 2.29 3.78 -6.93
CA VAL A 18 1.72 4.75 -6.00
C VAL A 18 0.80 4.08 -5.00
N LYS A 19 0.93 4.43 -3.72
CA LYS A 19 -0.07 4.10 -2.68
C LYS A 19 -1.26 5.03 -2.84
N LYS A 20 -2.40 4.49 -3.24
CA LYS A 20 -3.63 5.27 -3.44
C LYS A 20 -4.63 4.91 -2.35
N ASN A 21 -5.05 5.90 -1.57
CA ASN A 21 -6.09 5.72 -0.55
C ASN A 21 -7.41 5.27 -1.20
N VAL A 22 -8.14 4.40 -0.52
CA VAL A 22 -9.42 3.85 -1.00
C VAL A 22 -10.44 4.95 -1.26
N ALA A 23 -10.46 6.02 -0.46
CA ALA A 23 -11.31 7.18 -0.71
C ALA A 23 -11.06 7.80 -2.11
N ALA A 24 -9.80 7.88 -2.54
CA ALA A 24 -9.46 8.37 -3.88
C ALA A 24 -9.70 7.33 -5.00
N ILE A 25 -9.81 6.03 -4.66
CA ILE A 25 -10.20 4.97 -5.62
C ILE A 25 -11.71 4.99 -5.84
N HIS A 26 -12.48 5.19 -4.77
CA HIS A 26 -13.94 5.26 -4.79
C HIS A 26 -14.47 6.62 -5.26
N VAL A 27 -13.72 7.29 -6.12
CA VAL A 27 -14.13 8.59 -6.68
C VAL A 27 -15.49 8.44 -7.36
N SER A 28 -16.45 9.21 -6.88
CA SER A 28 -17.75 9.35 -7.54
C SER A 28 -17.55 10.18 -8.81
N GLY A 29 -17.68 9.60 -9.96
CA GLY A 29 -17.59 10.34 -11.22
C GLY A 29 -17.02 9.53 -12.37
N LYS A 30 -17.29 10.01 -13.58
CA LYS A 30 -16.87 9.39 -14.84
C LYS A 30 -15.46 9.83 -15.20
N LEU A 31 -14.46 9.31 -14.49
CA LEU A 31 -13.08 9.54 -14.93
C LEU A 31 -12.81 8.79 -16.23
N THR A 32 -12.35 9.50 -17.23
CA THR A 32 -11.79 8.89 -18.44
C THR A 32 -10.53 8.11 -18.11
N LEU A 33 -10.09 7.24 -19.03
CA LEU A 33 -8.84 6.51 -18.86
C LEU A 33 -7.66 7.45 -18.61
N LEU A 34 -7.57 8.54 -19.37
CA LEU A 34 -6.48 9.51 -19.25
C LEU A 34 -6.50 10.23 -17.90
N GLN A 35 -7.69 10.64 -17.42
CA GLN A 35 -7.86 11.25 -16.10
C GLN A 35 -7.45 10.31 -14.97
N ARG A 36 -7.80 9.00 -15.05
CA ARG A 36 -7.35 8.00 -14.05
C ARG A 36 -5.84 7.86 -14.04
N LYS A 37 -5.22 7.71 -15.21
CA LYS A 37 -3.77 7.62 -15.34
C LYS A 37 -3.08 8.87 -14.80
N LEU A 38 -3.58 10.06 -15.15
CA LEU A 38 -3.08 11.33 -14.64
C LEU A 38 -3.17 11.41 -13.12
N SER A 39 -4.33 11.12 -12.53
CA SER A 39 -4.51 11.22 -11.08
C SER A 39 -3.50 10.37 -10.31
N ASN A 40 -3.14 9.19 -10.82
CA ASN A 40 -2.18 8.30 -10.18
C ASN A 40 -0.74 8.82 -10.29
N VAL A 41 -0.35 9.37 -11.45
CA VAL A 41 0.99 9.95 -11.63
C VAL A 41 1.16 11.24 -10.83
N LEU A 42 0.14 12.11 -10.83
CA LEU A 42 0.15 13.34 -10.04
C LEU A 42 0.25 13.03 -8.54
N LEU A 43 -0.48 12.02 -8.06
CA LEU A 43 -0.39 11.58 -6.67
C LEU A 43 1.00 11.03 -6.34
N LEU A 44 1.58 10.19 -7.22
CA LEU A 44 2.94 9.68 -7.01
C LEU A 44 3.96 10.83 -6.93
N ASN A 45 3.86 11.80 -7.84
CA ASN A 45 4.77 12.95 -7.86
C ASN A 45 4.68 13.80 -6.57
N ALA A 46 3.48 13.96 -6.02
CA ALA A 46 3.25 14.73 -4.80
C ALA A 46 3.54 13.94 -3.52
N TYR A 47 3.63 12.61 -3.57
CA TYR A 47 3.48 11.73 -2.42
C TYR A 47 4.37 12.09 -1.24
N ASP A 48 5.65 12.33 -1.47
CA ASP A 48 6.63 12.61 -0.40
C ASP A 48 6.54 14.05 0.15
N THR A 49 5.83 14.93 -0.55
CA THR A 49 5.69 16.35 -0.18
C THR A 49 4.24 16.77 0.03
N LEU A 50 3.32 15.80 0.06
CA LEU A 50 1.87 16.04 0.06
C LEU A 50 1.43 16.91 1.24
N MET A 51 2.02 16.72 2.43
CA MET A 51 1.72 17.48 3.64
C MET A 51 2.62 18.71 3.83
N SER A 52 3.76 18.77 3.18
CA SER A 52 4.73 19.85 3.34
C SER A 52 4.66 20.93 2.27
N GLN A 53 4.05 20.62 1.10
CA GLN A 53 3.90 21.54 -0.03
C GLN A 53 2.44 21.68 -0.44
N GLN A 54 1.97 22.91 -0.62
CA GLN A 54 0.61 23.16 -1.08
C GLN A 54 0.47 23.01 -2.61
N VAL A 55 1.54 23.25 -3.35
CA VAL A 55 1.57 23.22 -4.81
C VAL A 55 2.70 22.33 -5.26
N HIS A 56 2.38 21.40 -6.14
CA HIS A 56 3.33 20.45 -6.72
C HIS A 56 3.57 20.77 -8.20
N GLN A 57 4.73 20.38 -8.71
CA GLN A 57 5.11 20.60 -10.09
C GLN A 57 5.66 19.33 -10.72
N ILE A 58 5.35 19.12 -11.99
CA ILE A 58 5.91 18.04 -12.81
C ILE A 58 6.10 18.54 -14.23
N ASP A 59 7.20 18.16 -14.86
CA ASP A 59 7.40 18.42 -16.29
C ASP A 59 6.33 17.70 -17.13
N ALA A 60 5.73 18.42 -18.07
CA ALA A 60 4.61 17.91 -18.86
C ALA A 60 5.00 16.73 -19.78
N ARG A 61 6.26 16.67 -20.25
CA ARG A 61 6.76 15.53 -21.05
C ARG A 61 6.90 14.30 -20.14
N THR A 62 7.48 14.48 -18.96
CA THR A 62 7.59 13.43 -17.95
C THR A 62 6.21 12.90 -17.56
N LEU A 63 5.23 13.80 -17.34
CA LEU A 63 3.85 13.42 -17.05
C LEU A 63 3.25 12.59 -18.19
N CYS A 64 3.34 13.05 -19.43
CA CYS A 64 2.85 12.35 -20.62
C CYS A 64 3.53 10.98 -20.80
N MET A 65 4.83 10.90 -20.61
CA MET A 65 5.59 9.66 -20.66
C MET A 65 5.10 8.65 -19.62
N MET A 66 4.89 9.08 -18.38
CA MET A 66 4.47 8.19 -17.29
C MET A 66 3.04 7.65 -17.44
N ILE A 67 2.13 8.40 -18.06
CA ILE A 67 0.78 7.92 -18.39
C ILE A 67 0.70 7.14 -19.70
N GLY A 68 1.79 7.05 -20.45
CA GLY A 68 1.80 6.42 -21.79
C GLY A 68 1.06 7.23 -22.84
N TYR A 69 1.06 8.55 -22.73
CA TYR A 69 0.42 9.48 -23.67
C TYR A 69 1.46 10.06 -24.61
N ASN A 70 1.40 9.65 -25.87
CA ASN A 70 2.43 9.96 -26.88
C ASN A 70 2.00 11.07 -27.84
N SER A 71 1.09 11.92 -27.43
CA SER A 71 0.59 13.02 -28.27
C SER A 71 1.15 14.37 -27.80
N ASN A 72 1.43 15.23 -28.77
CA ASN A 72 1.74 16.66 -28.55
C ASN A 72 0.47 17.49 -28.31
N ASP A 73 -0.70 16.86 -28.22
CA ASP A 73 -1.98 17.51 -27.98
C ASP A 73 -2.09 17.95 -26.51
N MET A 74 -1.63 19.16 -26.25
CA MET A 74 -1.70 19.79 -24.94
C MET A 74 -3.13 20.17 -24.54
N ASP A 75 -4.07 20.28 -25.50
CA ASP A 75 -5.46 20.63 -25.19
C ASP A 75 -6.19 19.44 -24.58
N THR A 76 -5.96 18.24 -25.04
CA THR A 76 -6.44 17.01 -24.39
C THR A 76 -5.90 16.88 -22.96
N LEU A 77 -4.63 17.22 -22.72
CA LEU A 77 -4.05 17.24 -21.37
C LEU A 77 -4.74 18.29 -20.48
N LYS A 78 -4.94 19.52 -20.98
CA LYS A 78 -5.67 20.59 -20.26
C LYS A 78 -7.10 20.18 -19.93
N GLN A 79 -7.82 19.58 -20.88
CA GLN A 79 -9.19 19.08 -20.65
C GLN A 79 -9.20 17.97 -19.59
N SER A 80 -8.21 17.11 -19.60
CA SER A 80 -8.11 16.03 -18.60
C SER A 80 -7.81 16.57 -17.21
N LEU A 81 -6.93 17.56 -17.08
CA LEU A 81 -6.66 18.26 -15.81
C LEU A 81 -7.90 19.02 -15.31
N ARG A 82 -8.63 19.70 -16.21
CA ARG A 82 -9.90 20.35 -15.89
C ARG A 82 -10.90 19.31 -15.36
N GLY A 83 -11.06 18.18 -16.04
CA GLY A 83 -11.95 17.12 -15.60
C GLY A 83 -11.57 16.54 -14.23
N LEU A 84 -10.29 16.50 -13.86
CA LEU A 84 -9.87 16.13 -12.50
C LEU A 84 -10.28 17.19 -11.47
N ALA A 85 -10.21 18.48 -11.81
CA ALA A 85 -10.64 19.56 -10.93
C ALA A 85 -12.17 19.60 -10.75
N GLU A 86 -12.93 19.19 -11.78
CA GLU A 86 -14.38 19.07 -11.76
C GLU A 86 -14.88 17.77 -11.12
N THR A 87 -13.99 16.77 -10.95
CA THR A 87 -14.35 15.50 -10.35
C THR A 87 -14.28 15.56 -8.83
N VAL A 88 -15.33 15.09 -8.19
CA VAL A 88 -15.49 15.05 -6.74
C VAL A 88 -14.99 13.71 -6.20
N ALA A 89 -14.13 13.77 -5.20
CA ALA A 89 -13.83 12.68 -4.30
C ALA A 89 -14.72 12.78 -3.06
N GLU A 90 -15.40 11.71 -2.74
CA GLU A 90 -16.25 11.59 -1.57
C GLU A 90 -15.74 10.44 -0.70
N TRP A 91 -15.67 10.65 0.60
CA TRP A 91 -15.34 9.61 1.57
C TRP A 91 -16.39 9.56 2.66
N ASP A 92 -16.69 8.35 3.10
CA ASP A 92 -17.58 8.06 4.22
C ASP A 92 -16.91 6.89 5.00
N MET A 93 -16.20 7.22 6.05
CA MET A 93 -15.37 6.28 6.80
C MET A 93 -15.35 6.63 8.29
N LEU A 94 -14.85 5.72 9.11
CA LEU A 94 -14.61 6.01 10.52
C LEU A 94 -13.32 6.81 10.67
N ASP A 95 -13.36 7.85 11.51
CA ASP A 95 -12.18 8.62 11.93
C ASP A 95 -11.32 7.79 12.93
N GLU A 96 -10.28 8.41 13.47
CA GLU A 96 -9.38 7.74 14.43
C GLU A 96 -10.05 7.40 15.75
N GLU A 97 -11.10 8.13 16.12
CA GLU A 97 -11.91 7.91 17.30
C GLU A 97 -13.11 6.98 17.06
N GLY A 98 -13.22 6.40 15.85
CA GLY A 98 -14.30 5.48 15.49
C GLY A 98 -15.65 6.16 15.19
N ARG A 99 -15.67 7.48 14.96
CA ARG A 99 -16.87 8.25 14.58
C ARG A 99 -16.99 8.30 13.07
N GLN A 100 -18.20 8.29 12.55
CA GLN A 100 -18.45 8.42 11.12
C GLN A 100 -18.06 9.81 10.62
N GLU A 101 -17.14 9.85 9.66
CA GLU A 101 -16.69 11.06 8.98
C GLU A 101 -17.12 11.01 7.53
N TRP A 102 -17.99 11.94 7.12
CA TRP A 102 -18.29 12.16 5.71
C TRP A 102 -17.62 13.43 5.22
N GLY A 103 -17.03 13.36 4.03
CA GLY A 103 -16.41 14.52 3.42
C GLY A 103 -16.38 14.46 1.91
N VAL A 104 -16.21 15.63 1.31
CA VAL A 104 -16.20 15.81 -0.14
C VAL A 104 -15.18 16.86 -0.55
N SER A 105 -14.44 16.62 -1.62
CA SER A 105 -13.50 17.56 -2.22
C SER A 105 -13.35 17.32 -3.71
N SER A 106 -12.96 18.34 -4.48
CA SER A 106 -12.45 18.11 -5.84
C SER A 106 -11.16 17.30 -5.81
N LEU A 107 -10.92 16.47 -6.83
CA LEU A 107 -9.67 15.70 -6.92
C LEU A 107 -8.43 16.59 -7.05
N LEU A 108 -8.53 17.68 -7.79
CA LEU A 108 -7.53 18.74 -7.82
C LEU A 108 -8.21 20.06 -7.45
N SER A 109 -7.66 20.77 -6.50
CA SER A 109 -8.13 22.13 -6.15
C SER A 109 -7.61 23.18 -7.13
N TYR A 110 -6.52 22.87 -7.85
CA TYR A 110 -5.84 23.75 -8.78
C TYR A 110 -5.05 22.97 -9.80
N ALA A 111 -5.02 23.44 -11.05
CA ALA A 111 -4.13 22.96 -12.09
C ALA A 111 -3.79 24.07 -13.08
N LYS A 112 -2.51 24.13 -13.53
CA LYS A 112 -2.00 25.10 -14.50
C LYS A 112 -0.91 24.48 -15.36
N LEU A 113 -0.92 24.78 -16.64
CA LEU A 113 0.13 24.44 -17.59
C LEU A 113 0.78 25.71 -18.13
N LYS A 114 2.10 25.86 -17.88
CA LYS A 114 2.87 27.00 -18.38
C LYS A 114 4.32 26.59 -18.64
N GLY A 115 4.85 26.92 -19.81
CA GLY A 115 6.27 26.69 -20.13
C GLY A 115 6.70 25.22 -20.05
N GLY A 116 5.83 24.27 -20.38
CA GLY A 116 6.14 22.85 -20.30
C GLY A 116 6.04 22.25 -18.90
N VAL A 117 5.62 23.03 -17.88
CA VAL A 117 5.43 22.56 -16.49
C VAL A 117 3.95 22.48 -16.15
N CYS A 118 3.54 21.37 -15.60
CA CYS A 118 2.24 21.19 -14.95
C CYS A 118 2.38 21.48 -13.45
N GLU A 119 1.65 22.49 -12.99
CA GLU A 119 1.54 22.91 -11.60
C GLU A 119 0.15 22.55 -11.10
N TYR A 120 0.03 21.91 -9.93
CA TYR A 120 -1.25 21.44 -9.42
C TYR A 120 -1.26 21.40 -7.88
N ALA A 121 -2.46 21.35 -7.29
CA ALA A 121 -2.66 21.28 -5.85
C ALA A 121 -3.83 20.37 -5.49
N TYR A 122 -3.75 19.77 -4.32
CA TYR A 122 -4.85 19.12 -3.62
C TYR A 122 -5.45 20.07 -2.59
N SER A 123 -6.71 19.88 -2.20
CA SER A 123 -7.23 20.53 -1.01
C SER A 123 -6.55 19.99 0.23
N PRO A 124 -6.34 20.78 1.30
CA PRO A 124 -5.70 20.27 2.52
C PRO A 124 -6.39 19.04 3.11
N ALA A 125 -7.74 19.02 3.11
CA ALA A 125 -8.51 17.88 3.61
C ALA A 125 -8.28 16.60 2.77
N LEU A 126 -8.24 16.72 1.44
CA LEU A 126 -7.96 15.58 0.59
C LEU A 126 -6.49 15.15 0.69
N ALA A 127 -5.55 16.08 0.77
CA ALA A 127 -4.14 15.80 0.94
C ALA A 127 -3.89 14.94 2.20
N GLN A 128 -4.50 15.30 3.32
CA GLN A 128 -4.44 14.52 4.56
C GLN A 128 -4.97 13.09 4.39
N LYS A 129 -6.08 12.91 3.67
CA LYS A 129 -6.64 11.58 3.39
C LYS A 129 -5.79 10.76 2.42
N LEU A 130 -5.08 11.41 1.50
CA LEU A 130 -4.17 10.75 0.56
C LEU A 130 -2.84 10.35 1.21
N ASP A 131 -2.38 11.09 2.22
CA ASP A 131 -1.14 10.85 2.96
C ASP A 131 -1.29 9.71 3.97
N ASP A 132 -2.48 9.49 4.54
CA ASP A 132 -2.74 8.43 5.51
C ASP A 132 -3.09 7.09 4.82
N PRO A 133 -2.15 6.14 4.78
CA PRO A 133 -2.31 4.90 4.02
C PRO A 133 -2.90 3.74 4.82
N LYS A 134 -3.70 3.95 5.87
CA LYS A 134 -4.29 2.85 6.65
C LYS A 134 -5.04 1.85 5.77
N VAL A 135 -5.73 2.35 4.72
CA VAL A 135 -6.38 1.51 3.71
C VAL A 135 -6.02 2.03 2.32
N PHE A 136 -5.18 1.33 1.61
CA PHE A 136 -4.70 1.72 0.28
C PHE A 136 -4.61 0.55 -0.70
N ALA A 137 -4.55 0.87 -1.99
CA ALA A 137 -4.07 -0.03 -3.03
C ALA A 137 -2.74 0.48 -3.59
N LEU A 138 -1.84 -0.43 -3.86
CA LEU A 138 -0.57 -0.13 -4.53
C LEU A 138 -0.78 -0.22 -6.04
N ILE A 139 -0.89 0.91 -6.72
CA ILE A 139 -1.13 0.95 -8.17
C ILE A 139 0.19 0.97 -8.92
N ASN A 140 0.47 -0.10 -9.67
CA ASN A 140 1.64 -0.19 -10.52
C ASN A 140 1.45 0.63 -11.79
N LEU A 141 2.29 1.65 -12.01
CA LEU A 141 2.17 2.57 -13.13
C LEU A 141 2.56 1.93 -14.48
N ASN A 142 3.45 0.93 -14.48
CA ASN A 142 3.80 0.20 -15.70
C ASN A 142 2.62 -0.66 -16.18
N ILE A 143 1.88 -1.26 -15.24
CA ILE A 143 0.64 -1.99 -15.53
C ILE A 143 -0.43 -1.01 -15.98
N GLN A 144 -0.62 0.10 -15.25
CA GLN A 144 -1.60 1.14 -15.60
C GLN A 144 -1.47 1.64 -17.04
N ARG A 145 -0.24 1.85 -17.53
CA ARG A 145 0.03 2.34 -18.90
C ARG A 145 -0.56 1.45 -20.00
N ARG A 146 -0.68 0.14 -19.74
CA ARG A 146 -1.14 -0.86 -20.70
C ARG A 146 -2.65 -0.89 -20.88
N PHE A 147 -3.41 -0.36 -19.92
CA PHE A 147 -4.86 -0.31 -20.02
C PHE A 147 -5.30 0.65 -21.12
N THR A 148 -6.28 0.19 -21.90
CA THR A 148 -6.94 0.93 -22.99
C THR A 148 -8.36 1.32 -22.62
N SER A 149 -8.96 0.70 -21.59
CA SER A 149 -10.29 0.99 -21.08
C SER A 149 -10.26 1.63 -19.69
N GLY A 150 -10.98 2.74 -19.50
CA GLY A 150 -11.18 3.37 -18.19
C GLY A 150 -11.89 2.46 -17.19
N HIS A 151 -12.85 1.63 -17.65
CA HIS A 151 -13.56 0.70 -16.80
C HIS A 151 -12.67 -0.48 -16.38
N ALA A 152 -11.77 -0.95 -17.25
CA ALA A 152 -10.82 -1.99 -16.91
C ALA A 152 -9.81 -1.50 -15.86
N LEU A 153 -9.28 -0.28 -16.02
CA LEU A 153 -8.40 0.32 -15.02
C LEU A 153 -9.14 0.56 -13.70
N ALA A 154 -10.40 1.01 -13.74
CA ALA A 154 -11.23 1.16 -12.53
C ALA A 154 -11.43 -0.19 -11.81
N LEU A 155 -11.73 -1.26 -12.55
CA LEU A 155 -11.88 -2.60 -11.99
C LEU A 155 -10.56 -3.07 -11.35
N TYR A 156 -9.43 -2.89 -12.04
CA TYR A 156 -8.11 -3.23 -11.52
C TYR A 156 -7.82 -2.50 -10.19
N GLU A 157 -7.97 -1.17 -10.15
CA GLU A 157 -7.73 -0.36 -8.94
C GLU A 157 -8.59 -0.83 -7.75
N ASN A 158 -9.88 -1.14 -8.00
CA ASN A 158 -10.79 -1.59 -6.96
C ASN A 158 -10.53 -3.03 -6.49
N CYS A 159 -10.02 -3.91 -7.36
CA CYS A 159 -9.76 -5.31 -7.05
C CYS A 159 -8.37 -5.52 -6.41
N TYR A 160 -7.35 -4.76 -6.84
CA TYR A 160 -5.96 -5.03 -6.49
C TYR A 160 -5.68 -5.08 -4.99
N ARG A 161 -6.34 -4.24 -4.18
CA ARG A 161 -6.20 -4.24 -2.72
C ARG A 161 -6.59 -5.57 -2.06
N PHE A 162 -7.38 -6.38 -2.74
CA PHE A 162 -7.90 -7.65 -2.22
C PHE A 162 -7.10 -8.88 -2.69
N VAL A 163 -5.94 -8.69 -3.33
CA VAL A 163 -5.09 -9.81 -3.79
C VAL A 163 -4.75 -10.75 -2.64
N ARG A 164 -4.41 -10.22 -1.47
CA ARG A 164 -4.08 -11.03 -0.29
C ARG A 164 -5.27 -11.78 0.30
N THR A 165 -6.47 -11.22 0.21
CA THR A 165 -7.71 -11.82 0.72
C THR A 165 -8.39 -12.73 -0.30
N GLY A 166 -8.00 -12.64 -1.57
CA GLY A 166 -8.51 -13.45 -2.68
C GLY A 166 -9.94 -13.09 -3.13
N SER A 167 -10.60 -12.10 -2.51
CA SER A 167 -11.97 -11.70 -2.87
C SER A 167 -12.30 -10.29 -2.41
N THR A 168 -13.11 -9.57 -3.23
CA THR A 168 -13.64 -8.24 -2.89
C THR A 168 -14.71 -8.26 -1.80
N GLY A 169 -15.26 -9.42 -1.45
CA GLY A 169 -16.56 -9.48 -0.79
C GLY A 169 -17.71 -9.17 -1.77
N TRP A 170 -18.95 -9.19 -1.27
CA TRP A 170 -20.13 -8.91 -2.07
C TRP A 170 -20.42 -7.41 -2.13
N TRP A 171 -20.47 -6.86 -3.33
CA TRP A 171 -20.89 -5.49 -3.61
C TRP A 171 -22.30 -5.49 -4.17
N SER A 172 -23.16 -4.57 -3.73
CA SER A 172 -24.42 -4.31 -4.42
C SER A 172 -24.14 -3.83 -5.85
N LEU A 173 -25.05 -4.09 -6.79
CA LEU A 173 -24.88 -3.57 -8.16
C LEU A 173 -24.82 -2.04 -8.20
N ASP A 174 -25.48 -1.36 -7.27
CA ASP A 174 -25.41 0.10 -7.17
C ASP A 174 -24.03 0.59 -6.78
N LEU A 175 -23.41 -0.05 -5.77
CA LEU A 175 -22.03 0.24 -5.42
C LEU A 175 -21.10 -0.04 -6.61
N PHE A 176 -21.25 -1.20 -7.26
CA PHE A 176 -20.41 -1.56 -8.40
C PHE A 176 -20.56 -0.55 -9.55
N ARG A 177 -21.78 -0.10 -9.88
CA ARG A 177 -21.99 0.94 -10.90
C ARG A 177 -21.31 2.26 -10.55
N ARG A 178 -21.35 2.66 -9.27
CA ARG A 178 -20.60 3.84 -8.78
C ARG A 178 -19.10 3.67 -8.95
N LEU A 179 -18.55 2.54 -8.55
CA LEU A 179 -17.12 2.24 -8.69
C LEU A 179 -16.65 2.25 -10.15
N MET A 180 -17.53 1.83 -11.08
CA MET A 180 -17.26 1.86 -12.53
C MET A 180 -17.58 3.21 -13.19
N GLY A 181 -18.14 4.17 -12.45
CA GLY A 181 -18.50 5.49 -12.98
C GLY A 181 -19.66 5.46 -13.97
N VAL A 182 -20.60 4.53 -13.82
CA VAL A 182 -21.76 4.35 -14.72
C VAL A 182 -23.10 4.43 -13.99
N SER A 183 -23.12 4.92 -12.76
CA SER A 183 -24.35 4.99 -11.92
C SER A 183 -25.43 5.89 -12.48
N GLU A 184 -25.06 6.96 -13.21
CA GLU A 184 -26.01 7.91 -13.77
C GLU A 184 -26.70 7.43 -15.05
N SER A 185 -26.23 6.31 -15.63
CA SER A 185 -26.78 5.79 -16.88
C SER A 185 -27.84 4.73 -16.61
N SER A 186 -29.10 5.03 -16.92
CA SER A 186 -30.21 4.08 -16.83
C SER A 186 -30.02 2.84 -17.72
N TYR A 187 -29.23 2.95 -18.78
CA TYR A 187 -28.87 1.82 -19.63
C TYR A 187 -28.18 0.69 -18.85
N TYR A 188 -27.35 1.04 -17.88
CA TYR A 188 -26.61 0.07 -17.06
C TYR A 188 -27.34 -0.38 -15.78
N GLU A 189 -28.57 0.07 -15.56
CA GLU A 189 -29.46 -0.51 -14.55
C GLU A 189 -29.86 -1.94 -14.93
N VAL A 190 -29.97 -2.21 -16.21
CA VAL A 190 -30.20 -3.56 -16.72
C VAL A 190 -28.90 -4.36 -16.66
N TYR A 191 -28.85 -5.38 -15.77
CA TYR A 191 -27.66 -6.21 -15.57
C TYR A 191 -27.10 -6.80 -16.87
N LYS A 192 -27.96 -7.21 -17.81
CA LYS A 192 -27.53 -7.74 -19.13
C LYS A 192 -26.63 -6.75 -19.86
N HIS A 193 -26.96 -5.45 -19.84
CA HIS A 193 -26.18 -4.42 -20.49
C HIS A 193 -24.89 -4.13 -19.71
N LEU A 194 -24.99 -4.00 -18.38
CA LEU A 194 -23.84 -3.82 -17.50
C LEU A 194 -22.82 -4.95 -17.69
N ASN A 195 -23.28 -6.20 -17.71
CA ASN A 195 -22.42 -7.37 -17.91
C ASN A 195 -21.75 -7.37 -19.28
N ALA A 196 -22.54 -7.14 -20.35
CA ALA A 196 -22.03 -7.21 -21.71
C ALA A 196 -21.07 -6.09 -22.08
N LYS A 197 -21.31 -4.85 -21.59
CA LYS A 197 -20.59 -3.66 -22.00
C LYS A 197 -19.51 -3.19 -21.01
N ILE A 198 -19.64 -3.56 -19.73
CA ILE A 198 -18.71 -3.14 -18.68
C ILE A 198 -17.99 -4.35 -18.07
N ILE A 199 -18.70 -5.31 -17.47
CA ILE A 199 -18.07 -6.37 -16.67
C ILE A 199 -17.18 -7.25 -17.55
N LYS A 200 -17.75 -7.87 -18.58
CA LYS A 200 -17.02 -8.82 -19.45
C LYS A 200 -15.78 -8.18 -20.10
N PRO A 201 -15.88 -7.00 -20.77
CA PRO A 201 -14.71 -6.37 -21.36
C PRO A 201 -13.65 -5.97 -20.33
N ALA A 202 -14.07 -5.41 -19.18
CA ALA A 202 -13.14 -5.01 -18.13
C ALA A 202 -12.40 -6.20 -17.54
N VAL A 203 -13.10 -7.29 -17.22
CA VAL A 203 -12.50 -8.55 -16.73
C VAL A 203 -11.50 -9.10 -17.76
N ALA A 204 -11.88 -9.15 -19.03
CA ALA A 204 -11.00 -9.67 -20.09
C ALA A 204 -9.71 -8.84 -20.18
N GLU A 205 -9.81 -7.50 -20.11
CA GLU A 205 -8.64 -6.65 -20.19
C GLU A 205 -7.77 -6.72 -18.92
N VAL A 206 -8.36 -6.72 -17.72
CA VAL A 206 -7.62 -6.91 -16.46
C VAL A 206 -6.82 -8.21 -16.50
N ASN A 207 -7.46 -9.32 -16.85
CA ASN A 207 -6.82 -10.64 -16.89
C ASN A 207 -5.72 -10.76 -17.95
N LYS A 208 -5.85 -10.00 -19.06
CA LYS A 208 -4.84 -9.95 -20.13
C LYS A 208 -3.67 -9.03 -19.81
N THR A 209 -3.90 -7.95 -19.05
CA THR A 209 -3.01 -6.79 -19.03
C THR A 209 -2.29 -6.64 -17.68
N SER A 210 -2.89 -7.17 -16.59
CA SER A 210 -2.40 -6.92 -15.24
C SER A 210 -1.85 -8.18 -14.55
N ASN A 211 -1.17 -7.96 -13.44
CA ASN A 211 -0.60 -8.97 -12.54
C ASN A 211 -1.65 -9.71 -11.69
N ILE A 212 -2.95 -9.45 -11.90
CA ILE A 212 -4.03 -10.17 -11.25
C ILE A 212 -4.99 -10.81 -12.26
N VAL A 213 -5.62 -11.90 -11.84
CA VAL A 213 -6.74 -12.51 -12.52
C VAL A 213 -7.99 -12.29 -11.67
N VAL A 214 -9.03 -11.72 -12.26
CA VAL A 214 -10.31 -11.48 -11.61
C VAL A 214 -11.39 -12.35 -12.22
N THR A 215 -12.20 -13.01 -11.38
CA THR A 215 -13.32 -13.86 -11.80
C THR A 215 -14.60 -13.35 -11.15
N PRO A 216 -15.57 -12.84 -11.93
CA PRO A 216 -16.82 -12.32 -11.39
C PRO A 216 -17.74 -13.46 -10.96
N GLU A 217 -18.38 -13.29 -9.81
CA GLU A 217 -19.47 -14.12 -9.32
C GLU A 217 -20.67 -13.23 -8.99
N THR A 218 -21.88 -13.74 -9.20
CA THR A 218 -23.10 -12.98 -8.95
C THR A 218 -24.03 -13.71 -7.99
N ARG A 219 -24.74 -12.93 -7.18
CA ARG A 219 -25.83 -13.42 -6.35
C ARG A 219 -27.14 -12.84 -6.85
N LYS A 220 -28.19 -13.66 -6.82
CA LYS A 220 -29.53 -13.28 -7.27
C LYS A 220 -30.49 -13.18 -6.08
N VAL A 221 -31.43 -12.24 -6.19
CA VAL A 221 -32.63 -12.19 -5.36
C VAL A 221 -33.81 -12.39 -6.32
N GLY A 222 -34.51 -13.53 -6.20
CA GLY A 222 -35.49 -13.95 -7.17
C GLY A 222 -34.86 -14.19 -8.56
N ARG A 223 -35.35 -13.48 -9.58
CA ARG A 223 -34.84 -13.59 -10.97
C ARG A 223 -33.77 -12.56 -11.31
N SER A 224 -33.55 -11.58 -10.45
CA SER A 224 -32.65 -10.46 -10.70
C SER A 224 -31.30 -10.64 -9.98
N VAL A 225 -30.21 -10.28 -10.66
CA VAL A 225 -28.91 -10.17 -10.01
C VAL A 225 -28.92 -8.94 -9.09
N SER A 226 -28.54 -9.12 -7.83
CA SER A 226 -28.52 -8.08 -6.80
C SER A 226 -27.11 -7.70 -6.38
N GLU A 227 -26.19 -8.66 -6.41
CA GLU A 227 -24.82 -8.46 -5.93
C GLU A 227 -23.81 -9.10 -6.88
N ILE A 228 -22.61 -8.54 -6.85
CA ILE A 228 -21.44 -9.06 -7.57
C ILE A 228 -20.24 -9.11 -6.62
N ARG A 229 -19.39 -10.10 -6.76
CA ARG A 229 -18.05 -10.12 -6.16
C ARG A 229 -17.03 -10.58 -7.20
N PHE A 230 -15.78 -10.27 -6.94
CA PHE A 230 -14.67 -10.76 -7.75
C PHE A 230 -13.76 -11.64 -6.89
N LYS A 231 -13.53 -12.87 -7.32
CA LYS A 231 -12.41 -13.67 -6.86
C LYS A 231 -11.15 -13.16 -7.52
N ILE A 232 -10.07 -13.06 -6.76
CA ILE A 232 -8.83 -12.45 -7.20
C ILE A 232 -7.69 -13.43 -6.94
N ALA A 233 -6.87 -13.65 -7.95
CA ALA A 233 -5.64 -14.41 -7.85
C ALA A 233 -4.49 -13.63 -8.50
N GLU A 234 -3.27 -13.93 -8.13
CA GLU A 234 -2.10 -13.43 -8.86
C GLU A 234 -2.07 -14.02 -10.26
N ASN A 235 -1.62 -13.24 -11.24
CA ASN A 235 -1.43 -13.68 -12.61
C ASN A 235 0.04 -14.08 -12.85
N PRO A 236 0.40 -15.37 -12.82
CA PRO A 236 1.79 -15.80 -12.89
C PRO A 236 2.51 -15.40 -14.18
N GLN A 237 1.78 -15.25 -15.29
CA GLN A 237 2.37 -14.87 -16.59
C GLN A 237 2.77 -13.40 -16.63
N LEU A 238 2.11 -12.57 -15.83
CA LEU A 238 2.29 -11.12 -15.83
C LEU A 238 2.84 -10.60 -14.48
N SER A 239 2.98 -11.44 -13.49
CA SER A 239 3.66 -11.09 -12.23
C SER A 239 5.14 -10.74 -12.43
N ILE A 240 5.76 -11.23 -13.52
CA ILE A 240 7.08 -10.78 -13.98
C ILE A 240 7.07 -9.30 -14.38
N LEU A 241 5.92 -8.76 -14.79
CA LEU A 241 5.74 -7.34 -15.13
C LEU A 241 5.52 -6.44 -13.91
N ASP A 242 5.23 -7.04 -12.76
CA ASP A 242 5.20 -6.37 -11.45
C ASP A 242 6.60 -6.06 -10.95
N LEU A 243 7.59 -6.68 -11.54
CA LEU A 243 8.95 -6.23 -11.45
C LEU A 243 9.03 -4.92 -12.27
N ASP A 244 8.63 -3.80 -11.67
CA ASP A 244 9.48 -2.64 -11.83
C ASP A 244 10.85 -3.20 -11.49
N ASP A 245 11.70 -3.37 -12.52
CA ASP A 245 13.05 -3.90 -12.33
C ASP A 245 13.84 -3.06 -11.32
N GLY A 246 13.23 -1.98 -10.79
CA GLY A 246 13.82 -1.04 -9.86
C GLY A 246 14.96 -0.25 -10.51
N ALA A 247 15.05 -0.23 -11.86
CA ALA A 247 16.14 0.45 -12.56
C ALA A 247 16.21 1.93 -12.15
N GLY A 248 15.05 2.61 -12.08
CA GLY A 248 14.99 4.00 -11.61
C GLY A 248 15.49 4.17 -10.16
N LEU A 249 15.15 3.23 -9.28
CA LEU A 249 15.59 3.25 -7.88
C LEU A 249 17.05 2.82 -7.74
N ARG A 250 17.50 1.81 -8.52
CA ARG A 250 18.90 1.31 -8.48
C ARG A 250 19.90 2.35 -8.94
N ASN A 251 19.51 3.28 -9.81
CA ASN A 251 20.36 4.37 -10.26
C ASN A 251 20.49 5.51 -9.24
N SER A 252 19.66 5.55 -8.21
CA SER A 252 19.71 6.56 -7.16
C SER A 252 20.98 6.44 -6.30
N ASP A 253 21.50 7.59 -5.86
CA ASP A 253 22.64 7.65 -4.93
C ASP A 253 22.35 6.89 -3.62
N ILE A 254 21.15 7.06 -3.07
CA ILE A 254 20.76 6.43 -1.82
C ILE A 254 20.73 4.88 -1.93
N TYR A 255 20.30 4.34 -3.07
CA TYR A 255 20.35 2.90 -3.30
C TYR A 255 21.81 2.40 -3.31
N LYS A 256 22.70 3.10 -4.05
CA LYS A 256 24.13 2.72 -4.12
C LYS A 256 24.77 2.75 -2.73
N ARG A 257 24.42 3.72 -1.90
CA ARG A 257 24.89 3.83 -0.51
C ARG A 257 24.36 2.71 0.38
N MET A 258 23.07 2.35 0.27
CA MET A 258 22.53 1.18 0.98
C MET A 258 23.22 -0.12 0.56
N ARG A 259 23.50 -0.29 -0.74
CA ARG A 259 24.24 -1.45 -1.25
C ARG A 259 25.67 -1.49 -0.68
N ALA A 260 26.35 -0.35 -0.56
CA ALA A 260 27.67 -0.24 0.06
C ALA A 260 27.66 -0.62 1.56
N LEU A 261 26.56 -0.41 2.27
CA LEU A 261 26.34 -0.87 3.66
C LEU A 261 25.98 -2.36 3.76
N GLY A 262 25.90 -3.09 2.64
CA GLY A 262 25.59 -4.52 2.61
C GLY A 262 24.10 -4.86 2.56
N VAL A 263 23.21 -3.87 2.37
CA VAL A 263 21.78 -4.10 2.21
C VAL A 263 21.52 -4.89 0.91
N SER A 264 20.71 -5.94 0.96
CA SER A 264 20.37 -6.72 -0.24
C SER A 264 19.53 -5.87 -1.23
N ASP A 265 19.61 -6.17 -2.53
CA ASP A 265 18.83 -5.50 -3.58
C ASP A 265 17.33 -5.43 -3.25
N ARG A 266 16.76 -6.60 -2.92
CA ARG A 266 15.34 -6.70 -2.54
C ARG A 266 14.98 -5.80 -1.36
N LEU A 267 15.81 -5.76 -0.33
CA LEU A 267 15.53 -5.00 0.88
C LEU A 267 15.68 -3.49 0.64
N ALA A 268 16.68 -3.08 -0.15
CA ALA A 268 16.87 -1.69 -0.54
C ALA A 268 15.69 -1.16 -1.36
N LEU A 269 15.21 -1.92 -2.36
CA LEU A 269 14.04 -1.57 -3.14
C LEU A 269 12.77 -1.54 -2.28
N GLN A 270 12.62 -2.50 -1.36
CA GLN A 270 11.49 -2.51 -0.44
C GLN A 270 11.43 -1.24 0.40
N TRP A 271 12.53 -0.84 1.04
CA TRP A 271 12.57 0.35 1.88
C TRP A 271 12.36 1.65 1.10
N MET A 272 12.90 1.74 -0.12
CA MET A 272 12.68 2.89 -0.99
C MET A 272 11.24 2.99 -1.53
N ASN A 273 10.50 1.89 -1.53
CA ASN A 273 9.07 1.89 -1.86
C ASN A 273 8.17 2.15 -0.63
N GLU A 274 8.62 1.75 0.57
CA GLU A 274 7.86 1.87 1.81
C GLU A 274 8.02 3.25 2.47
N HIS A 275 9.18 3.90 2.28
CA HIS A 275 9.53 5.16 2.92
C HIS A 275 9.90 6.24 1.90
N ASP A 276 9.76 7.50 2.30
CA ASP A 276 10.26 8.64 1.55
C ASP A 276 11.79 8.58 1.36
N GLU A 277 12.27 8.98 0.17
CA GLU A 277 13.71 8.97 -0.15
C GLU A 277 14.51 9.87 0.80
N ALA A 278 13.97 11.03 1.20
CA ALA A 278 14.63 11.92 2.15
C ALA A 278 14.73 11.28 3.54
N TYR A 279 13.69 10.57 3.97
CA TYR A 279 13.69 9.82 5.22
C TYR A 279 14.72 8.68 5.20
N VAL A 280 14.71 7.86 4.14
CA VAL A 280 15.70 6.79 3.98
C VAL A 280 17.13 7.35 3.97
N ARG A 281 17.36 8.46 3.24
CA ARG A 281 18.65 9.15 3.18
C ARG A 281 19.12 9.55 4.58
N LYS A 282 18.26 10.19 5.37
CA LYS A 282 18.55 10.63 6.73
C LYS A 282 18.96 9.45 7.63
N GLN A 283 18.26 8.31 7.55
CA GLN A 283 18.59 7.11 8.32
C GLN A 283 19.90 6.46 7.85
N VAL A 284 20.14 6.42 6.54
CA VAL A 284 21.41 5.91 5.98
C VAL A 284 22.60 6.79 6.40
N ASP A 285 22.44 8.11 6.34
CA ASP A 285 23.47 9.07 6.82
C ASP A 285 23.75 8.88 8.30
N TYR A 286 22.71 8.71 9.10
CA TYR A 286 22.83 8.45 10.54
C TYR A 286 23.62 7.15 10.79
N VAL A 287 23.25 6.04 10.13
CA VAL A 287 23.93 4.75 10.31
C VAL A 287 25.38 4.79 9.81
N ALA A 288 25.62 5.43 8.66
CA ALA A 288 26.97 5.60 8.11
C ALA A 288 27.89 6.44 9.00
N GLY A 289 27.32 7.42 9.73
CA GLY A 289 28.03 8.25 10.70
C GLY A 289 28.36 7.56 12.03
N GLN A 290 27.73 6.41 12.32
CA GLN A 290 28.00 5.63 13.53
C GLN A 290 29.21 4.73 13.32
N GLY A 291 30.37 5.17 13.79
CA GLY A 291 31.60 4.33 13.76
C GLY A 291 31.45 3.08 14.62
N GLY A 292 31.78 1.90 14.05
CA GLY A 292 31.86 0.65 14.82
C GLY A 292 30.59 -0.22 14.83
N VAL A 293 29.60 0.05 13.97
CA VAL A 293 28.39 -0.77 13.84
C VAL A 293 28.75 -2.16 13.26
N LYS A 294 28.63 -3.21 14.08
CA LYS A 294 28.94 -4.59 13.67
C LYS A 294 28.02 -5.12 12.56
N ASN A 295 26.76 -4.66 12.51
CA ASN A 295 25.78 -5.07 11.51
C ASN A 295 24.97 -3.86 11.03
N PRO A 296 25.44 -3.13 10.00
CA PRO A 296 24.77 -1.93 9.48
C PRO A 296 23.34 -2.21 8.99
N VAL A 297 23.10 -3.40 8.41
CA VAL A 297 21.79 -3.76 7.86
C VAL A 297 20.74 -3.88 8.97
N SER A 298 21.06 -4.60 10.05
CA SER A 298 20.15 -4.75 11.20
C SER A 298 19.92 -3.41 11.89
N TYR A 299 20.96 -2.59 11.99
CA TYR A 299 20.87 -1.28 12.61
C TYR A 299 20.01 -0.32 11.77
N LEU A 300 20.20 -0.31 10.45
CA LEU A 300 19.36 0.46 9.52
C LEU A 300 17.90 -0.01 9.51
N THR A 301 17.66 -1.32 9.63
CA THR A 301 16.30 -1.87 9.78
C THR A 301 15.60 -1.31 11.03
N ALA A 302 16.31 -1.23 12.14
CA ALA A 302 15.78 -0.68 13.38
C ALA A 302 15.57 0.85 13.27
N ALA A 303 16.53 1.56 12.66
CA ALA A 303 16.46 3.00 12.46
C ALA A 303 15.27 3.44 11.58
N LEU A 304 14.97 2.68 10.52
CA LEU A 304 13.80 2.91 9.65
C LEU A 304 12.47 2.65 10.36
N LYS A 305 12.45 1.73 11.35
CA LYS A 305 11.24 1.44 12.13
C LYS A 305 10.97 2.42 13.25
N GLN A 306 12.00 3.02 13.85
CA GLN A 306 11.91 3.79 15.10
C GLN A 306 12.37 5.24 14.99
N ASP A 307 12.71 5.71 13.78
CA ASP A 307 13.26 7.07 13.50
C ASP A 307 14.35 7.53 14.49
N PHE A 308 15.51 6.89 14.43
CA PHE A 308 16.65 7.28 15.27
C PHE A 308 17.26 8.64 14.91
N SER A 309 16.99 9.17 13.74
CA SER A 309 17.53 10.46 13.27
C SER A 309 16.80 11.69 13.82
N GLY A 310 15.63 11.50 14.45
CA GLY A 310 14.87 12.55 15.15
C GLY A 310 15.38 12.84 16.54
N SER A 311 16.18 11.96 17.13
CA SER A 311 16.79 12.15 18.45
C SER A 311 18.16 12.80 18.30
N THR A 312 18.28 14.09 18.59
CA THR A 312 19.56 14.75 18.89
C THR A 312 20.09 14.19 20.22
N VAL A 313 20.64 12.99 20.18
CA VAL A 313 21.40 12.44 21.28
C VAL A 313 22.86 12.43 20.85
N SER A 314 23.64 13.35 21.46
CA SER A 314 25.10 13.35 21.46
C SER A 314 25.64 11.94 21.74
N PRO A 315 26.84 11.59 21.25
CA PRO A 315 27.44 10.29 21.48
C PRO A 315 27.66 10.09 22.98
N ARG A 316 26.71 9.45 23.61
CA ARG A 316 26.85 9.03 25.00
C ARG A 316 27.25 7.56 25.00
N ASN A 317 28.47 7.35 25.48
CA ASN A 317 29.05 6.13 25.97
C ASN A 317 28.08 4.92 25.99
N GLN A 318 28.51 3.84 25.34
CA GLN A 318 28.09 2.48 25.66
C GLN A 318 28.39 2.21 27.14
N GLN A 319 27.46 2.59 28.01
CA GLN A 319 27.33 2.03 29.35
C GLN A 319 25.95 2.40 29.88
N GLN A 320 25.24 1.37 30.27
CA GLN A 320 24.02 1.39 31.07
C GLN A 320 22.70 1.68 30.29
N GLN A 321 22.14 0.62 29.70
CA GLN A 321 20.70 0.44 29.80
C GLN A 321 20.31 0.56 31.27
N PRO A 322 19.26 1.33 31.62
CA PRO A 322 18.72 1.23 32.96
C PRO A 322 18.33 -0.24 33.21
N PRO A 323 18.60 -0.80 34.38
CA PRO A 323 18.25 -2.18 34.65
C PRO A 323 16.77 -2.33 34.41
N LEU A 324 16.40 -3.22 33.46
CA LEU A 324 15.03 -3.71 33.31
C LEU A 324 14.59 -4.11 34.73
N SER A 325 13.45 -3.62 35.17
CA SER A 325 12.87 -4.13 36.43
C SER A 325 12.92 -5.65 36.38
N GLU A 326 13.20 -6.31 37.49
CA GLU A 326 13.33 -7.79 37.56
C GLU A 326 12.21 -8.47 36.77
N LYS A 327 10.98 -7.93 36.86
CA LYS A 327 9.82 -8.38 36.07
C LYS A 327 9.98 -8.23 34.55
N GLY A 328 10.69 -7.20 34.08
CA GLY A 328 10.95 -6.98 32.63
C GLY A 328 11.99 -7.94 32.09
N ALA A 329 13.04 -8.23 32.87
CA ALA A 329 14.08 -9.20 32.51
C ALA A 329 13.53 -10.64 32.50
N GLU A 330 12.67 -10.98 33.45
CA GLU A 330 12.00 -12.28 33.51
C GLU A 330 11.04 -12.48 32.33
N ARG A 331 10.28 -11.45 31.95
CA ARG A 331 9.40 -11.48 30.78
C ARG A 331 10.21 -11.67 29.47
N ALA A 332 11.33 -11.01 29.32
CA ALA A 332 12.21 -11.15 28.14
C ALA A 332 12.75 -12.60 28.05
N LYS A 333 13.20 -13.19 29.15
CA LYS A 333 13.63 -14.61 29.20
C LYS A 333 12.51 -15.57 28.80
N ARG A 334 11.30 -15.37 29.32
CA ARG A 334 10.14 -16.21 28.96
C ARG A 334 9.77 -16.11 27.50
N LEU A 335 9.86 -14.91 26.89
CA LEU A 335 9.63 -14.71 25.45
C LEU A 335 10.69 -15.44 24.59
N GLU A 336 11.96 -15.45 25.02
CA GLU A 336 13.02 -16.16 24.31
C GLU A 336 12.78 -17.68 24.33
N ILE A 337 12.38 -18.22 25.49
CA ILE A 337 12.03 -19.64 25.62
C ILE A 337 10.83 -19.98 24.72
N LEU A 338 9.78 -19.15 24.72
CA LEU A 338 8.62 -19.28 23.84
C LEU A 338 9.02 -19.33 22.36
N GLN A 339 9.87 -18.42 21.92
CA GLN A 339 10.34 -18.40 20.53
C GLN A 339 11.10 -19.68 20.15
N ARG A 340 11.89 -20.22 21.06
CA ARG A 340 12.58 -21.52 20.84
C ARG A 340 11.57 -22.68 20.74
N LEU A 341 10.59 -22.74 21.62
CA LEU A 341 9.56 -23.78 21.61
C LEU A 341 8.74 -23.75 20.32
N VAL A 342 8.27 -22.55 19.90
CA VAL A 342 7.55 -22.38 18.64
C VAL A 342 8.43 -22.74 17.44
N SER A 343 9.71 -22.38 17.46
CA SER A 343 10.64 -22.66 16.36
C SER A 343 10.96 -24.14 16.22
N ALA A 344 10.98 -24.89 17.31
CA ALA A 344 11.22 -26.33 17.33
C ALA A 344 10.04 -27.17 16.77
N ARG A 345 8.84 -26.55 16.62
CA ARG A 345 7.67 -27.23 16.06
C ARG A 345 7.70 -27.26 14.54
N SER A 346 7.22 -28.34 13.93
CA SER A 346 6.98 -28.41 12.49
C SER A 346 5.87 -27.42 12.08
N PRO A 347 5.78 -26.99 10.81
CA PRO A 347 4.72 -26.08 10.34
C PRO A 347 3.30 -26.56 10.69
N THR A 348 3.04 -27.86 10.53
CA THR A 348 1.74 -28.48 10.87
C THR A 348 1.45 -28.45 12.37
N GLN A 349 2.48 -28.68 13.19
CA GLN A 349 2.33 -28.59 14.65
C GLN A 349 2.09 -27.16 15.12
N ARG A 350 2.77 -26.16 14.55
CA ARG A 350 2.56 -24.74 14.86
C ARG A 350 1.11 -24.31 14.58
N ASP A 351 0.55 -24.78 13.45
CA ASP A 351 -0.81 -24.46 13.06
C ASP A 351 -1.82 -25.15 14.00
N ALA A 352 -1.58 -26.39 14.39
CA ALA A 352 -2.40 -27.12 15.35
C ALA A 352 -2.37 -26.46 16.74
N ASP A 353 -1.18 -26.14 17.25
CA ASP A 353 -0.98 -25.47 18.54
C ASP A 353 -1.68 -24.09 18.57
N LYS A 354 -1.57 -23.33 17.47
CA LYS A 354 -2.24 -22.04 17.33
C LYS A 354 -3.75 -22.18 17.36
N ARG A 355 -4.33 -23.10 16.61
CA ARG A 355 -5.79 -23.35 16.61
C ARG A 355 -6.27 -23.79 18.00
N LEU A 356 -5.53 -24.68 18.65
CA LEU A 356 -5.87 -25.17 19.98
C LEU A 356 -5.84 -24.04 21.03
N PHE A 357 -4.87 -23.14 20.94
CA PHE A 357 -4.81 -21.97 21.82
C PHE A 357 -5.95 -21.00 21.54
N MET A 358 -6.21 -20.67 20.26
CA MET A 358 -7.29 -19.77 19.86
C MET A 358 -8.67 -20.29 20.30
N SER A 359 -8.88 -21.61 20.34
CA SER A 359 -10.14 -22.20 20.83
C SER A 359 -10.40 -22.02 22.33
N LYS A 360 -9.40 -21.56 23.09
CA LYS A 360 -9.49 -21.26 24.52
C LYS A 360 -9.64 -19.77 24.83
N LEU A 361 -9.64 -18.92 23.80
CA LEU A 361 -9.72 -17.46 23.93
C LEU A 361 -11.06 -16.93 23.43
N ASP A 362 -11.57 -15.88 24.07
CA ASP A 362 -12.81 -15.21 23.72
C ASP A 362 -12.62 -13.69 23.55
N GLY A 363 -13.50 -13.07 22.76
CA GLY A 363 -13.64 -11.61 22.66
C GLY A 363 -12.33 -10.85 22.39
N ALA A 364 -11.94 -9.97 23.29
CA ALA A 364 -10.76 -9.11 23.16
C ALA A 364 -9.44 -9.90 23.17
N GLU A 365 -9.38 -11.01 23.90
CA GLU A 365 -8.20 -11.88 23.99
C GLU A 365 -7.92 -12.57 22.66
N LEU A 366 -8.97 -13.06 22.00
CA LEU A 366 -8.87 -13.69 20.67
C LEU A 366 -8.39 -12.68 19.62
N LEU A 367 -8.98 -11.49 19.59
CA LEU A 367 -8.58 -10.41 18.65
C LEU A 367 -7.13 -9.97 18.86
N ASP A 368 -6.70 -9.85 20.12
CA ASP A 368 -5.32 -9.48 20.42
C ASP A 368 -4.34 -10.59 20.00
N PHE A 369 -4.69 -11.85 20.21
CA PHE A 369 -3.86 -12.96 19.76
C PHE A 369 -3.81 -13.10 18.23
N GLU A 370 -4.90 -12.82 17.53
CA GLU A 370 -4.91 -12.76 16.05
C GLU A 370 -3.93 -11.72 15.52
N ASN A 371 -3.84 -10.55 16.19
CA ASN A 371 -2.97 -9.45 15.79
C ASN A 371 -1.49 -9.67 16.18
N TYR A 372 -1.23 -10.16 17.37
CA TYR A 372 0.12 -10.22 17.94
C TYR A 372 0.67 -11.65 18.10
N GLY A 373 -0.14 -12.67 17.95
CA GLY A 373 0.26 -14.08 18.08
C GLY A 373 0.92 -14.38 19.44
N TRP A 374 1.93 -15.24 19.43
CA TRP A 374 2.62 -15.69 20.62
C TRP A 374 3.40 -14.61 21.40
N VAL A 375 3.50 -13.38 20.88
CA VAL A 375 4.12 -12.23 21.58
C VAL A 375 3.10 -11.27 22.20
N SER A 376 1.81 -11.60 22.14
CA SER A 376 0.72 -10.83 22.74
C SER A 376 1.01 -10.53 24.20
N SER A 377 0.84 -9.25 24.56
CA SER A 377 1.04 -8.83 25.95
C SER A 377 -0.19 -9.06 26.80
N LEU A 378 -1.37 -8.98 26.22
CA LEU A 378 -2.65 -9.25 26.90
C LEU A 378 -2.75 -10.73 27.26
N ASN A 379 -2.39 -11.61 26.34
CA ASN A 379 -2.48 -13.07 26.51
C ASN A 379 -1.22 -13.70 27.12
N HIS A 380 -0.23 -12.92 27.57
CA HIS A 380 1.07 -13.45 27.97
C HIS A 380 0.98 -14.56 29.04
N ALA A 381 0.16 -14.40 30.07
CA ALA A 381 -0.01 -15.40 31.11
C ALA A 381 -0.64 -16.69 30.57
N ALA A 382 -1.70 -16.58 29.78
CA ALA A 382 -2.38 -17.71 29.14
C ALA A 382 -1.44 -18.45 28.15
N ILE A 383 -0.62 -17.72 27.39
CA ILE A 383 0.38 -18.28 26.48
C ILE A 383 1.42 -19.10 27.25
N VAL A 384 1.96 -18.55 28.33
CA VAL A 384 2.95 -19.27 29.16
C VAL A 384 2.36 -20.55 29.74
N THR A 385 1.14 -20.49 30.31
CA THR A 385 0.45 -21.66 30.83
C THR A 385 0.20 -22.71 29.76
N PHE A 386 -0.27 -22.29 28.59
CA PHE A 386 -0.49 -23.20 27.44
C PHE A 386 0.78 -23.93 27.03
N TRP A 387 1.91 -23.23 26.96
CA TRP A 387 3.18 -23.84 26.59
C TRP A 387 3.82 -24.66 27.71
N GLN A 388 3.53 -24.36 28.97
CA GLN A 388 3.87 -25.22 30.11
C GLN A 388 3.14 -26.57 30.06
N ASP A 389 1.87 -26.57 29.65
CA ASP A 389 1.10 -27.81 29.47
C ASP A 389 1.67 -28.67 28.32
N ILE A 390 2.10 -28.03 27.23
CA ILE A 390 2.67 -28.74 26.04
C ILE A 390 4.12 -29.19 26.25
N ALA A 391 4.91 -28.41 26.99
CA ALA A 391 6.33 -28.66 27.24
C ALA A 391 6.63 -28.46 28.74
N PRO A 392 6.25 -29.40 29.60
CA PRO A 392 6.50 -29.32 31.03
C PRO A 392 8.01 -29.12 31.34
N GLY A 393 8.31 -28.19 32.24
CA GLY A 393 9.69 -27.84 32.63
C GLY A 393 10.42 -26.85 31.73
N ALA A 394 9.86 -26.48 30.57
CA ALA A 394 10.55 -25.57 29.64
C ALA A 394 10.78 -24.16 30.19
N PHE A 395 9.99 -23.73 31.16
CA PHE A 395 10.08 -22.43 31.83
C PHE A 395 10.68 -22.52 33.24
N GLU A 396 11.05 -23.69 33.68
CA GLU A 396 11.78 -23.85 34.95
C GLU A 396 13.23 -23.41 34.70
N VAL A 397 13.63 -22.36 35.38
CA VAL A 397 15.03 -21.89 35.38
C VAL A 397 15.82 -22.93 36.16
N ALA A 398 16.80 -23.54 35.51
CA ALA A 398 17.81 -24.26 36.27
C ALA A 398 18.48 -23.24 37.20
N GLU A 399 18.37 -23.48 38.52
CA GLU A 399 19.08 -22.74 39.56
C GLU A 399 20.57 -22.74 39.35
#